data_3531d22a492ab7851cec4d4531f4cd66
#
_entry.id   3531d22a492ab7851cec4d4531f4cd66
#
_cell.length_a   1.000
_cell.length_b   1.000
_cell.length_c   1.000
_cell.angle_alpha   90.00
_cell.angle_beta   90.00
_cell.angle_gamma   90.00
#
_symmetry.space_group_name_H-M   'P 1'
#
loop_
_entity.id
_entity.type
_entity.pdbx_description
1 polymer ?
#
loop_
_entity_poly.entity_id
_entity_poly.type
_entity_poly.pdbx_seq_one_letter_code
_entity_poly.pdbx_strand_id
1 'polypeptide(L)'
;MADNKRFGMVIDTTVCVGCQTCAVSCNVSHELPSNVLWSHVMSFDGDEVYQPTGTFPAPVLKFRPTLCNHCDNPACVAACPTGAMAKDPETGIVSPDPEVCIGCGSCVAACPYGAPVINEETSTSTKCTFCKDRRAEEPGSMPYCVQTCHQ
;
A
#
# COMPACT_ATOMS: atom_id res chain seq x y z
N MET A 1 -16.07 -19.79 17.63
CA MET A 1 -16.29 -18.39 17.18
C MET A 1 -15.02 -17.99 16.49
N ALA A 2 -15.05 -17.78 15.18
CA ALA A 2 -13.88 -17.28 14.46
C ALA A 2 -13.55 -15.89 15.01
N ASP A 3 -12.33 -15.73 15.52
CA ASP A 3 -11.81 -14.47 16.03
C ASP A 3 -11.61 -13.56 14.79
N ASN A 4 -12.63 -12.76 14.49
CA ASN A 4 -12.68 -11.92 13.28
C ASN A 4 -11.68 -10.76 13.45
N LYS A 5 -10.39 -11.06 13.31
CA LYS A 5 -9.29 -10.11 13.47
C LYS A 5 -9.14 -9.26 12.21
N ARG A 6 -9.74 -8.09 12.25
CA ARG A 6 -9.42 -7.05 11.26
C ARG A 6 -8.07 -6.44 11.60
N PHE A 7 -7.23 -6.37 10.58
CA PHE A 7 -5.92 -5.74 10.69
C PHE A 7 -6.00 -4.26 10.37
N GLY A 8 -5.25 -3.47 11.13
CA GLY A 8 -5.09 -2.04 10.93
C GLY A 8 -3.63 -1.63 11.08
N MET A 9 -3.28 -0.46 10.56
CA MET A 9 -1.95 0.13 10.70
C MET A 9 -2.12 1.60 11.07
N VAL A 10 -1.37 2.02 12.08
CA VAL A 10 -1.25 3.45 12.44
C VAL A 10 0.07 3.95 11.85
N ILE A 11 0.01 5.08 11.17
CA ILE A 11 1.17 5.76 10.60
C ILE A 11 1.27 7.12 11.29
N ASP A 12 2.29 7.28 12.13
CA ASP A 12 2.60 8.56 12.75
C ASP A 12 3.47 9.40 11.80
N THR A 13 2.86 10.38 11.17
CA THR A 13 3.54 11.29 10.23
C THR A 13 4.41 12.33 10.93
N THR A 14 4.29 12.49 12.25
CA THR A 14 5.08 13.46 13.00
C THR A 14 6.52 13.03 13.20
N VAL A 15 6.76 11.71 13.18
CA VAL A 15 8.10 11.12 13.33
C VAL A 15 8.70 10.64 11.99
N CYS A 16 7.94 10.67 10.89
CA CYS A 16 8.42 10.22 9.61
C CYS A 16 9.49 11.17 9.04
N VAL A 17 10.67 10.63 8.76
CA VAL A 17 11.82 11.37 8.20
C VAL A 17 11.97 11.22 6.68
N GLY A 18 11.04 10.55 6.00
CA GLY A 18 11.05 10.38 4.55
C GLY A 18 12.15 9.45 4.02
N CYS A 19 12.70 8.55 4.83
CA CYS A 19 13.86 7.72 4.46
C CYS A 19 13.57 6.65 3.41
N GLN A 20 12.32 6.43 3.00
CA GLN A 20 11.89 5.42 2.01
C GLN A 20 12.17 3.95 2.41
N THR A 21 12.74 3.66 3.57
CA THR A 21 13.10 2.29 3.97
C THR A 21 11.90 1.34 3.95
N CYS A 22 10.70 1.82 4.35
CA CYS A 22 9.47 1.05 4.29
C CYS A 22 9.07 0.66 2.86
N ALA A 23 9.28 1.54 1.89
CA ALA A 23 8.98 1.28 0.47
C ALA A 23 9.99 0.29 -0.12
N VAL A 24 11.28 0.49 0.14
CA VAL A 24 12.34 -0.42 -0.32
C VAL A 24 12.19 -1.81 0.28
N SER A 25 11.94 -1.91 1.58
CA SER A 25 11.72 -3.19 2.25
C SER A 25 10.51 -3.93 1.69
N CYS A 26 9.40 -3.22 1.42
CA CYS A 26 8.22 -3.81 0.78
C CYS A 26 8.55 -4.36 -0.61
N ASN A 27 9.26 -3.57 -1.42
CA ASN A 27 9.63 -3.95 -2.78
C ASN A 27 10.53 -5.20 -2.81
N VAL A 28 11.60 -5.19 -2.02
CA VAL A 28 12.57 -6.29 -1.95
C VAL A 28 11.93 -7.57 -1.38
N SER A 29 11.16 -7.43 -0.30
CA SER A 29 10.59 -8.61 0.37
C SER A 29 9.45 -9.27 -0.39
N HIS A 30 8.81 -8.56 -1.31
CA HIS A 30 7.78 -9.10 -2.18
C HIS A 30 8.26 -9.34 -3.61
N GLU A 31 9.57 -9.20 -3.87
CA GLU A 31 10.20 -9.42 -5.17
C GLU A 31 9.49 -8.66 -6.31
N LEU A 32 9.09 -7.41 -6.01
CA LEU A 32 8.34 -6.61 -6.97
C LEU A 32 9.26 -6.12 -8.10
N PRO A 33 8.77 -6.11 -9.36
CA PRO A 33 9.50 -5.48 -10.45
C PRO A 33 9.81 -4.00 -10.15
N SER A 34 10.86 -3.47 -10.75
CA SER A 34 11.34 -2.10 -10.50
C SER A 34 10.32 -1.00 -10.83
N ASN A 35 9.36 -1.29 -11.69
CA ASN A 35 8.26 -0.40 -12.08
C ASN A 35 7.00 -0.55 -11.20
N VAL A 36 7.02 -1.44 -10.20
CA VAL A 36 5.90 -1.71 -9.30
C VAL A 36 6.25 -1.28 -7.88
N LEU A 37 5.51 -0.31 -7.36
CA LEU A 37 5.63 0.14 -5.97
C LEU A 37 4.28 -0.03 -5.26
N TRP A 38 4.24 -0.85 -4.21
CA TRP A 38 3.04 -1.01 -3.37
C TRP A 38 2.96 0.04 -2.26
N SER A 39 4.06 0.67 -1.94
CA SER A 39 4.14 1.78 -0.99
C SER A 39 5.21 2.77 -1.43
N HIS A 40 5.00 4.03 -1.11
CA HIS A 40 5.92 5.12 -1.36
C HIS A 40 5.75 6.20 -0.27
N VAL A 41 6.75 7.05 -0.11
CA VAL A 41 6.67 8.16 0.83
C VAL A 41 6.63 9.45 0.02
N MET A 42 5.60 10.25 0.27
CA MET A 42 5.38 11.54 -0.39
C MET A 42 5.65 12.68 0.58
N SER A 43 5.97 13.86 0.06
CA SER A 43 5.90 15.09 0.85
C SER A 43 4.44 15.46 1.15
N PHE A 44 4.20 16.26 2.18
CA PHE A 44 2.84 16.53 2.68
C PHE A 44 1.96 17.30 1.67
N ASP A 45 2.57 18.01 0.73
CA ASP A 45 1.88 18.81 -0.29
C ASP A 45 1.56 18.01 -1.57
N GLY A 46 1.80 16.68 -1.57
CA GLY A 46 1.49 15.80 -2.68
C GLY A 46 2.49 15.87 -3.84
N ASP A 47 3.50 16.71 -3.75
CA ASP A 47 4.60 16.78 -4.71
C ASP A 47 5.57 15.62 -4.50
N GLU A 48 5.94 14.95 -5.58
CA GLU A 48 7.03 13.95 -5.56
C GLU A 48 8.39 14.59 -5.26
N VAL A 49 8.46 15.89 -5.32
CA VAL A 49 9.67 16.68 -5.07
C VAL A 49 9.69 17.07 -3.59
N TYR A 50 10.69 16.61 -2.87
CA TYR A 50 10.93 16.91 -1.45
C TYR A 50 11.32 18.39 -1.27
N GLN A 51 10.33 19.29 -1.37
CA GLN A 51 10.53 20.72 -1.17
C GLN A 51 10.03 21.16 0.20
N PRO A 52 10.86 21.86 0.97
CA PRO A 52 10.41 22.44 2.23
C PRO A 52 9.43 23.59 1.95
N THR A 53 8.41 23.69 2.81
CA THR A 53 7.52 24.85 2.87
C THR A 53 7.97 25.81 3.97
N GLY A 54 7.48 27.06 3.95
CA GLY A 54 7.87 28.10 4.90
C GLY A 54 9.12 28.86 4.48
N THR A 55 9.56 29.77 5.34
CA THR A 55 10.71 30.64 5.10
C THR A 55 11.71 30.52 6.24
N PHE A 56 13.00 30.72 5.92
CA PHE A 56 14.03 30.77 6.96
C PHE A 56 13.66 31.83 8.03
N PRO A 57 13.80 31.54 9.35
CA PRO A 57 14.51 30.40 9.95
C PRO A 57 13.62 29.18 10.28
N ALA A 58 12.39 29.09 9.79
CA ALA A 58 11.45 28.03 10.13
C ALA A 58 10.94 27.25 8.90
N PRO A 59 11.83 26.61 8.08
CA PRO A 59 11.37 25.73 7.02
C PRO A 59 10.75 24.47 7.61
N VAL A 60 9.70 23.95 6.96
CA VAL A 60 9.00 22.73 7.36
C VAL A 60 8.99 21.74 6.19
N LEU A 61 9.39 20.51 6.47
CA LEU A 61 9.28 19.40 5.53
C LEU A 61 8.62 18.23 6.25
N LYS A 62 7.49 17.78 5.74
CA LYS A 62 6.72 16.67 6.33
C LYS A 62 6.56 15.57 5.31
N PHE A 63 6.58 14.34 5.79
CA PHE A 63 6.47 13.14 4.96
C PHE A 63 5.25 12.31 5.33
N ARG A 64 4.69 11.66 4.33
CA ARG A 64 3.56 10.74 4.52
C ARG A 64 3.81 9.45 3.73
N PRO A 65 4.04 8.33 4.42
CA PRO A 65 3.98 7.02 3.79
C PRO A 65 2.58 6.77 3.23
N THR A 66 2.52 6.40 1.96
CA THR A 66 1.28 6.12 1.23
C THR A 66 1.29 4.68 0.78
N LEU A 67 0.23 3.95 1.13
CA LEU A 67 0.03 2.55 0.79
C LEU A 67 -1.48 2.26 0.71
N CYS A 68 -1.86 1.02 0.39
CA CYS A 68 -3.26 0.65 0.37
C CYS A 68 -3.90 0.73 1.76
N ASN A 69 -5.03 1.42 1.85
CA ASN A 69 -5.79 1.57 3.12
C ASN A 69 -6.75 0.41 3.39
N HIS A 70 -6.86 -0.59 2.51
CA HIS A 70 -7.81 -1.71 2.63
C HIS A 70 -9.21 -1.24 3.05
N CYS A 71 -9.74 -0.24 2.35
CA CYS A 71 -10.95 0.52 2.67
C CYS A 71 -12.12 -0.35 3.07
N ASP A 72 -13.01 0.18 3.94
CA ASP A 72 -14.25 -0.52 4.30
C ASP A 72 -15.22 -0.60 3.14
N ASN A 73 -15.30 0.47 2.32
CA ASN A 73 -16.03 0.50 1.07
C ASN A 73 -15.03 0.77 -0.09
N PRO A 74 -14.38 -0.28 -0.62
CA PRO A 74 -13.29 -0.11 -1.57
C PRO A 74 -13.81 0.20 -2.98
N ALA A 75 -13.56 1.41 -3.48
CA ALA A 75 -13.93 1.83 -4.83
C ALA A 75 -13.30 0.92 -5.91
N CYS A 76 -12.09 0.42 -5.67
CA CYS A 76 -11.41 -0.51 -6.58
C CYS A 76 -12.13 -1.86 -6.72
N VAL A 77 -12.81 -2.34 -5.69
CA VAL A 77 -13.66 -3.55 -5.76
C VAL A 77 -14.93 -3.25 -6.57
N ALA A 78 -15.58 -2.14 -6.27
CA ALA A 78 -16.80 -1.74 -6.99
C ALA A 78 -16.57 -1.50 -8.49
N ALA A 79 -15.35 -1.03 -8.86
CA ALA A 79 -15.00 -0.75 -10.25
C ALA A 79 -14.46 -1.99 -11.01
N CYS A 80 -14.27 -3.13 -10.35
CA CYS A 80 -13.70 -4.30 -11.00
C CYS A 80 -14.77 -5.07 -11.81
N PRO A 81 -14.68 -5.12 -13.15
CA PRO A 81 -15.71 -5.74 -13.97
C PRO A 81 -15.74 -7.27 -13.87
N THR A 82 -14.61 -7.89 -13.53
CA THR A 82 -14.49 -9.36 -13.43
C THR A 82 -14.65 -9.87 -12.01
N GLY A 83 -14.73 -8.96 -11.00
CA GLY A 83 -14.73 -9.35 -9.60
C GLY A 83 -13.37 -9.83 -9.06
N ALA A 84 -12.30 -9.72 -9.86
CA ALA A 84 -10.94 -10.10 -9.45
C ALA A 84 -10.47 -9.34 -8.20
N MET A 85 -10.81 -8.06 -8.09
CA MET A 85 -10.52 -7.27 -6.90
C MET A 85 -11.58 -7.56 -5.84
N ALA A 86 -11.19 -8.19 -4.76
CA ALA A 86 -12.12 -8.60 -3.70
C ALA A 86 -11.64 -8.17 -2.30
N LYS A 87 -12.59 -8.01 -1.39
CA LYS A 87 -12.33 -7.78 0.03
C LYS A 87 -12.62 -9.08 0.79
N ASP A 88 -11.64 -9.55 1.52
CA ASP A 88 -11.79 -10.67 2.44
C ASP A 88 -12.69 -10.23 3.62
N PRO A 89 -13.81 -10.90 3.86
CA PRO A 89 -14.73 -10.53 4.93
C PRO A 89 -14.18 -10.79 6.33
N GLU A 90 -13.25 -11.73 6.48
CA GLU A 90 -12.68 -12.10 7.78
C GLU A 90 -11.56 -11.15 8.19
N THR A 91 -10.61 -10.91 7.31
CA THR A 91 -9.42 -10.08 7.59
C THR A 91 -9.60 -8.62 7.23
N GLY A 92 -10.55 -8.30 6.37
CA GLY A 92 -10.75 -6.96 5.80
C GLY A 92 -9.72 -6.59 4.72
N ILE A 93 -8.84 -7.51 4.34
CA ILE A 93 -7.82 -7.26 3.32
C ILE A 93 -8.46 -7.21 1.93
N VAL A 94 -8.16 -6.17 1.18
CA VAL A 94 -8.53 -6.06 -0.22
C VAL A 94 -7.36 -6.52 -1.07
N SER A 95 -7.55 -7.50 -1.94
CA SER A 95 -6.50 -8.00 -2.83
C SER A 95 -7.06 -8.41 -4.19
N PRO A 96 -6.28 -8.27 -5.27
CA PRO A 96 -6.66 -8.84 -6.55
C PRO A 96 -6.37 -10.34 -6.60
N ASP A 97 -7.20 -11.06 -7.36
CA ASP A 97 -6.94 -12.41 -7.79
C ASP A 97 -6.30 -12.37 -9.19
N PRO A 98 -5.04 -12.79 -9.33
CA PRO A 98 -4.35 -12.72 -10.61
C PRO A 98 -4.93 -13.67 -11.67
N GLU A 99 -5.58 -14.77 -11.29
CA GLU A 99 -6.16 -15.73 -12.25
C GLU A 99 -7.42 -15.18 -12.93
N VAL A 100 -8.15 -14.30 -12.25
CA VAL A 100 -9.39 -13.67 -12.75
C VAL A 100 -9.15 -12.28 -13.32
N CYS A 101 -7.99 -11.67 -13.01
CA CYS A 101 -7.66 -10.30 -13.39
C CYS A 101 -7.33 -10.22 -14.89
N ILE A 102 -8.02 -9.32 -15.60
CA ILE A 102 -7.78 -9.05 -17.04
C ILE A 102 -6.90 -7.80 -17.28
N GLY A 103 -6.32 -7.21 -16.28
CA GLY A 103 -5.42 -6.05 -16.40
C GLY A 103 -6.06 -4.75 -16.92
N CYS A 104 -7.36 -4.59 -16.85
CA CYS A 104 -8.08 -3.47 -17.47
C CYS A 104 -7.80 -2.08 -16.85
N GLY A 105 -7.13 -2.00 -15.71
CA GLY A 105 -6.78 -0.74 -15.05
C GLY A 105 -7.93 -0.01 -14.32
N SER A 106 -9.17 -0.52 -14.35
CA SER A 106 -10.31 0.14 -13.70
C SER A 106 -10.10 0.38 -12.20
N CYS A 107 -9.46 -0.56 -11.51
CA CYS A 107 -9.12 -0.43 -10.09
C CYS A 107 -8.07 0.64 -9.82
N VAL A 108 -7.15 0.87 -10.77
CA VAL A 108 -6.13 1.93 -10.69
C VAL A 108 -6.81 3.29 -10.81
N ALA A 109 -7.66 3.47 -11.82
CA ALA A 109 -8.39 4.71 -12.04
C ALA A 109 -9.38 5.05 -10.90
N ALA A 110 -9.97 4.03 -10.28
CA ALA A 110 -10.95 4.22 -9.20
C ALA A 110 -10.33 4.51 -7.83
N CYS A 111 -9.04 4.22 -7.63
CA CYS A 111 -8.40 4.38 -6.32
C CYS A 111 -7.95 5.81 -6.07
N PRO A 112 -8.48 6.53 -5.06
CA PRO A 112 -8.07 7.91 -4.78
C PRO A 112 -6.65 8.01 -4.19
N TYR A 113 -6.07 6.88 -3.79
CA TYR A 113 -4.73 6.80 -3.19
C TYR A 113 -3.66 6.27 -4.18
N GLY A 114 -4.04 5.90 -5.40
CA GLY A 114 -3.12 5.31 -6.37
C GLY A 114 -2.49 3.98 -5.93
N ALA A 115 -3.15 3.23 -5.03
CA ALA A 115 -2.56 2.03 -4.44
C ALA A 115 -2.49 0.80 -5.37
N PRO A 116 -3.48 0.49 -6.22
CA PRO A 116 -3.35 -0.54 -7.24
C PRO A 116 -2.46 -0.08 -8.39
N VAL A 117 -1.59 -0.96 -8.85
CA VAL A 117 -0.76 -0.77 -10.04
C VAL A 117 -0.89 -1.99 -10.96
N ILE A 118 -0.64 -1.81 -12.25
CA ILE A 118 -0.56 -2.94 -13.18
C ILE A 118 0.89 -3.42 -13.22
N ASN A 119 1.08 -4.69 -12.97
CA ASN A 119 2.35 -5.35 -13.23
C ASN A 119 2.41 -5.68 -14.73
N GLU A 120 3.35 -5.07 -15.45
CA GLU A 120 3.49 -5.24 -16.91
C GLU A 120 3.93 -6.65 -17.30
N GLU A 121 4.70 -7.33 -16.43
CA GLU A 121 5.17 -8.69 -16.69
C GLU A 121 4.03 -9.71 -16.66
N THR A 122 3.09 -9.56 -15.71
CA THR A 122 1.95 -10.47 -15.57
C THR A 122 0.68 -9.94 -16.24
N SER A 123 0.67 -8.67 -16.66
CA SER A 123 -0.50 -7.95 -17.15
C SER A 123 -1.70 -7.98 -16.19
N THR A 124 -1.44 -8.05 -14.88
CA THR A 124 -2.46 -8.09 -13.84
C THR A 124 -2.31 -6.95 -12.85
N SER A 125 -3.40 -6.60 -12.18
CA SER A 125 -3.34 -5.62 -11.09
C SER A 125 -2.67 -6.22 -9.86
N THR A 126 -1.82 -5.44 -9.21
CA THR A 126 -1.16 -5.79 -7.96
C THR A 126 -1.18 -4.61 -7.00
N LYS A 127 -1.11 -4.88 -5.71
CA LYS A 127 -1.05 -3.86 -4.66
C LYS A 127 -0.68 -4.46 -3.31
N CYS A 128 -0.46 -3.63 -2.31
CA CYS A 128 -0.21 -4.06 -0.94
C CYS A 128 -1.22 -5.14 -0.50
N THR A 129 -0.71 -6.27 -0.02
CA THR A 129 -1.49 -7.42 0.51
C THR A 129 -1.55 -7.40 2.03
N PHE A 130 -1.04 -6.36 2.67
CA PHE A 130 -0.84 -6.30 4.12
C PHE A 130 0.08 -7.43 4.64
N CYS A 131 0.98 -7.91 3.80
CA CYS A 131 1.87 -9.08 4.03
C CYS A 131 1.10 -10.31 4.51
N LYS A 132 -0.06 -10.61 3.90
CA LYS A 132 -0.94 -11.73 4.29
C LYS A 132 -0.20 -13.07 4.27
N ASP A 133 0.63 -13.30 3.25
CA ASP A 133 1.35 -14.56 3.06
C ASP A 133 2.35 -14.79 4.19
N ARG A 134 3.19 -13.79 4.49
CA ARG A 134 4.11 -13.85 5.63
C ARG A 134 3.40 -14.13 6.95
N ARG A 135 2.24 -13.50 7.19
CA ARG A 135 1.48 -13.69 8.43
C ARG A 135 0.76 -15.03 8.48
N ALA A 136 0.53 -15.67 7.35
CA ALA A 136 0.04 -17.04 7.28
C ALA A 136 1.15 -18.04 7.66
N GLU A 137 2.39 -17.77 7.23
CA GLU A 137 3.55 -18.59 7.56
C GLU A 137 4.03 -18.39 9.00
N GLU A 138 4.06 -17.13 9.45
CA GLU A 138 4.52 -16.71 10.78
C GLU A 138 3.41 -15.93 11.51
N PRO A 139 2.48 -16.59 12.21
CA PRO A 139 1.41 -15.92 12.95
C PRO A 139 1.95 -14.92 13.98
N GLY A 140 1.50 -13.68 13.89
CA GLY A 140 1.96 -12.59 14.76
C GLY A 140 3.09 -11.74 14.17
N SER A 141 3.65 -12.11 12.99
CA SER A 141 4.65 -11.29 12.33
C SER A 141 4.08 -9.94 11.89
N MET A 142 4.90 -8.90 11.96
CA MET A 142 4.56 -7.56 11.46
C MET A 142 4.85 -7.46 9.96
N PRO A 143 4.10 -6.59 9.22
CA PRO A 143 4.45 -6.26 7.84
C PRO A 143 5.90 -5.78 7.73
N TYR A 144 6.56 -6.10 6.62
CA TYR A 144 7.97 -5.70 6.40
C TYR A 144 8.21 -4.21 6.56
N CYS A 145 7.30 -3.39 6.02
CA CYS A 145 7.40 -1.92 6.13
C CYS A 145 7.33 -1.41 7.59
N VAL A 146 6.63 -2.12 8.47
CA VAL A 146 6.56 -1.80 9.90
C VAL A 146 7.83 -2.27 10.61
N GLN A 147 8.27 -3.49 10.31
CA GLN A 147 9.45 -4.08 10.95
C GLN A 147 10.74 -3.30 10.68
N THR A 148 10.85 -2.70 9.50
CA THR A 148 12.06 -1.95 9.09
C THR A 148 12.00 -0.46 9.43
N CYS A 149 10.86 0.05 9.88
CA CYS A 149 10.77 1.44 10.33
C CYS A 149 11.57 1.63 11.62
N HIS A 150 12.40 2.66 11.67
CA HIS A 150 13.22 2.93 12.86
C HIS A 150 12.54 3.89 13.83
N GLN A 151 11.33 4.33 13.53
CA GLN A 151 10.56 5.28 14.34
C GLN A 151 9.46 4.57 15.10
#